data_939b6f80d28a97d52b3df2f019964ea8
#
_entry.id   939b6f80d28a97d52b3df2f019964ea8
#
_cell.length_a   1.000
_cell.length_b   1.000
_cell.length_c   1.000
_cell.angle_alpha   90.00
_cell.angle_beta   90.00
_cell.angle_gamma   90.00
#
_symmetry.space_group_name_H-M   'P 1'
#
loop_
_entity.id
_entity.type
_entity.pdbx_description
1 polymer ?
#
loop_
_entity_poly.entity_id
_entity_poly.type
_entity_poly.pdbx_seq_one_letter_code
_entity_poly.pdbx_strand_id
1 'polypeptide(L)'
;MGQENADLLALEASSHGLDQQRLQGMPASVAIYTNLSRDHLDYHADMAEYAAAKAKLFDKTHFPELTHAIINLDDEHAQIMLDMAHTSALTVWTYSLNPTKNATFVAATINPSLQGVEIAVRYNVSNNTGDVHLDSTDSNHDQTNTITVISPLLGRFNVANLLAAIAATVAIGTDIDHDIKRIAAVVPQLQGAVGRMQRVPSNEGCFIVDYAHTPDALQQVLASLKTHCDGQLWAVFGCGGDRDAGKRPLMAQAGLAGADQIILTADNPRTEDPNMILQDMQAGMSAEQYQRTHIEPARQKAIEYAVQQAAAADIVVIAGKGHETYQEINNVRYDFDDSVVLQNALQQAGRA
;
A
#
# COMPACT_ATOMS: atom_id res chain seq x y z
N MET A 1 19.12 -15.44 -12.51
CA MET A 1 17.78 -15.53 -13.11
C MET A 1 17.65 -16.61 -14.20
N GLY A 2 18.53 -17.54 -14.34
CA GLY A 2 18.52 -18.51 -15.45
C GLY A 2 18.15 -19.94 -15.08
N GLN A 3 17.58 -20.21 -13.92
CA GLN A 3 17.26 -21.60 -13.50
C GLN A 3 15.80 -21.83 -13.06
N GLU A 4 14.96 -20.80 -12.99
CA GLU A 4 13.53 -20.95 -12.75
C GLU A 4 12.81 -20.47 -14.01
N ASN A 5 11.93 -21.30 -14.58
CA ASN A 5 11.07 -20.95 -15.70
C ASN A 5 10.02 -19.96 -15.19
N ALA A 6 10.35 -18.66 -15.16
CA ALA A 6 9.41 -17.60 -14.83
C ALA A 6 8.71 -17.14 -16.10
N ASP A 7 7.38 -17.30 -16.16
CA ASP A 7 6.57 -16.86 -17.28
C ASP A 7 6.30 -15.35 -17.24
N LEU A 8 6.39 -14.72 -16.06
CA LEU A 8 6.11 -13.30 -15.84
C LEU A 8 7.09 -12.71 -14.83
N LEU A 9 7.57 -11.50 -15.12
CA LEU A 9 8.36 -10.67 -14.19
C LEU A 9 7.62 -9.37 -13.92
N ALA A 10 7.31 -9.10 -12.65
CA ALA A 10 6.88 -7.79 -12.19
C ALA A 10 8.06 -7.07 -11.53
N LEU A 11 8.34 -5.84 -11.97
CA LEU A 11 9.48 -5.06 -11.51
C LEU A 11 9.05 -3.64 -11.13
N GLU A 12 9.56 -3.14 -10.00
CA GLU A 12 9.41 -1.73 -9.62
C GLU A 12 10.43 -0.86 -10.36
N ALA A 13 9.94 0.16 -11.08
CA ALA A 13 10.74 1.13 -11.80
C ALA A 13 10.90 2.42 -10.99
N SER A 14 12.07 2.61 -10.35
CA SER A 14 12.39 3.87 -9.65
C SER A 14 12.65 5.00 -10.64
N SER A 15 12.33 6.25 -10.24
CA SER A 15 12.62 7.44 -11.07
C SER A 15 14.10 7.58 -11.38
N HIS A 16 14.98 7.29 -10.42
CA HIS A 16 16.44 7.26 -10.63
C HIS A 16 16.83 6.22 -11.69
N GLY A 17 16.23 5.02 -11.61
CA GLY A 17 16.51 3.95 -12.57
C GLY A 17 16.07 4.30 -14.00
N LEU A 18 14.94 5.00 -14.13
CA LEU A 18 14.43 5.50 -15.40
C LEU A 18 15.29 6.65 -15.93
N ASP A 19 15.61 7.63 -15.08
CA ASP A 19 16.42 8.78 -15.46
C ASP A 19 17.84 8.38 -15.86
N GLN A 20 18.45 7.47 -15.12
CA GLN A 20 19.78 6.92 -15.40
C GLN A 20 19.76 5.81 -16.46
N GLN A 21 18.63 5.55 -17.11
CA GLN A 21 18.47 4.57 -18.18
C GLN A 21 18.86 3.12 -17.80
N ARG A 22 18.81 2.77 -16.50
CA ARG A 22 19.21 1.43 -16.02
C ARG A 22 18.27 0.31 -16.51
N LEU A 23 17.03 0.67 -16.89
CA LEU A 23 16.02 -0.26 -17.38
C LEU A 23 15.83 -0.17 -18.91
N GLN A 24 16.62 0.64 -19.59
CA GLN A 24 16.49 0.84 -21.02
C GLN A 24 16.71 -0.46 -21.81
N GLY A 25 15.82 -0.74 -22.77
CA GLY A 25 15.89 -1.95 -23.59
C GLY A 25 15.39 -3.21 -22.88
N MET A 26 14.86 -3.12 -21.66
CA MET A 26 14.20 -4.25 -21.02
C MET A 26 12.89 -4.60 -21.81
N PRO A 27 12.61 -5.88 -22.08
CA PRO A 27 11.42 -6.31 -22.81
C PRO A 27 10.17 -6.20 -21.91
N ALA A 28 9.69 -4.98 -21.67
CA ALA A 28 8.47 -4.72 -20.91
C ALA A 28 7.26 -4.70 -21.86
N SER A 29 6.22 -5.48 -21.59
CA SER A 29 4.97 -5.49 -22.34
C SER A 29 3.94 -4.50 -21.80
N VAL A 30 3.92 -4.31 -20.47
CA VAL A 30 2.96 -3.47 -19.76
C VAL A 30 3.69 -2.55 -18.79
N ALA A 31 3.34 -1.27 -18.81
CA ALA A 31 3.79 -0.28 -17.83
C ALA A 31 2.61 0.19 -16.96
N ILE A 32 2.84 0.34 -15.65
CA ILE A 32 1.81 0.74 -14.70
C ILE A 32 2.25 2.01 -13.98
N TYR A 33 1.38 3.02 -13.94
CA TYR A 33 1.51 4.20 -13.09
C TYR A 33 0.51 4.14 -11.94
N THR A 34 1.01 4.13 -10.72
CA THR A 34 0.17 4.07 -9.52
C THR A 34 -0.10 5.44 -8.92
N ASN A 35 0.94 6.17 -8.54
CA ASN A 35 0.86 7.52 -7.99
C ASN A 35 2.24 8.19 -7.95
N LEU A 36 2.24 9.49 -7.69
CA LEU A 36 3.42 10.29 -7.44
C LEU A 36 3.19 11.18 -6.21
N SER A 37 3.90 10.89 -5.13
CA SER A 37 3.92 11.74 -3.94
C SER A 37 5.28 12.44 -3.81
N ARG A 38 5.34 13.49 -2.99
CA ARG A 38 6.58 14.26 -2.76
C ARG A 38 7.65 13.38 -2.13
N ASP A 39 8.63 12.99 -2.96
CA ASP A 39 9.78 12.19 -2.58
C ASP A 39 10.91 12.45 -3.58
N HIS A 40 12.13 11.98 -3.29
CA HIS A 40 13.28 12.05 -4.20
C HIS A 40 13.65 13.46 -4.70
N LEU A 41 13.28 14.53 -3.96
CA LEU A 41 13.68 15.91 -4.28
C LEU A 41 15.12 16.23 -3.84
N ASP A 42 15.83 15.28 -3.29
CA ASP A 42 17.28 15.26 -3.14
C ASP A 42 18.01 14.96 -4.45
N TYR A 43 17.31 14.32 -5.39
CA TYR A 43 17.81 13.96 -6.72
C TYR A 43 17.20 14.82 -7.84
N HIS A 44 15.87 14.96 -7.86
CA HIS A 44 15.13 15.76 -8.83
C HIS A 44 14.98 17.20 -8.32
N ALA A 45 15.15 18.19 -9.20
CA ALA A 45 15.06 19.60 -8.82
C ALA A 45 13.67 20.00 -8.30
N ASP A 46 12.62 19.41 -8.85
CA ASP A 46 11.23 19.64 -8.46
C ASP A 46 10.31 18.46 -8.83
N MET A 47 9.02 18.58 -8.50
CA MET A 47 8.01 17.57 -8.81
C MET A 47 7.76 17.40 -10.32
N ALA A 48 7.97 18.44 -11.11
CA ALA A 48 7.79 18.36 -12.57
C ALA A 48 8.89 17.51 -13.21
N GLU A 49 10.15 17.72 -12.82
CA GLU A 49 11.27 16.88 -13.25
C GLU A 49 11.08 15.42 -12.78
N TYR A 50 10.63 15.23 -11.53
CA TYR A 50 10.32 13.89 -11.01
C TYR A 50 9.23 13.20 -11.83
N ALA A 51 8.12 13.89 -12.15
CA ALA A 51 7.05 13.36 -13.00
C ALA A 51 7.55 13.04 -14.41
N ALA A 52 8.36 13.93 -15.00
CA ALA A 52 8.96 13.71 -16.32
C ALA A 52 9.88 12.47 -16.34
N ALA A 53 10.67 12.25 -15.29
CA ALA A 53 11.50 11.06 -15.15
C ALA A 53 10.65 9.78 -15.08
N LYS A 54 9.53 9.80 -14.35
CA LYS A 54 8.56 8.68 -14.28
C LYS A 54 7.88 8.44 -15.63
N ALA A 55 7.55 9.47 -16.39
CA ALA A 55 6.90 9.36 -17.70
C ALA A 55 7.76 8.62 -18.74
N LYS A 56 9.09 8.59 -18.57
CA LYS A 56 10.00 7.79 -19.43
C LYS A 56 9.63 6.30 -19.46
N LEU A 57 8.91 5.80 -18.43
CA LEU A 57 8.41 4.42 -18.39
C LEU A 57 7.46 4.11 -19.54
N PHE A 58 6.77 5.13 -20.08
CA PHE A 58 5.80 5.00 -21.17
C PHE A 58 6.37 5.38 -22.54
N ASP A 59 7.67 5.61 -22.64
CA ASP A 59 8.35 5.98 -23.86
C ASP A 59 8.91 4.73 -24.59
N LYS A 60 8.34 4.42 -25.77
CA LYS A 60 8.80 3.32 -26.63
C LYS A 60 10.25 3.44 -27.09
N THR A 61 10.85 4.63 -27.03
CA THR A 61 12.30 4.76 -27.35
C THR A 61 13.17 4.11 -26.27
N HIS A 62 12.66 4.03 -25.03
CA HIS A 62 13.31 3.36 -23.90
C HIS A 62 12.87 1.90 -23.76
N PHE A 63 11.59 1.60 -24.09
CA PHE A 63 10.96 0.28 -23.96
C PHE A 63 10.26 -0.11 -25.28
N PRO A 64 11.01 -0.60 -26.29
CA PRO A 64 10.47 -0.85 -27.65
C PRO A 64 9.33 -1.86 -27.73
N GLU A 65 9.28 -2.83 -26.81
CA GLU A 65 8.28 -3.89 -26.77
C GLU A 65 7.01 -3.52 -25.98
N LEU A 66 6.98 -2.30 -25.41
CA LEU A 66 5.84 -1.85 -24.63
C LEU A 66 4.58 -1.71 -25.50
N THR A 67 3.51 -2.35 -25.07
CA THR A 67 2.22 -2.36 -25.76
C THR A 67 1.14 -1.62 -24.99
N HIS A 68 1.12 -1.74 -23.66
CA HIS A 68 0.07 -1.18 -22.81
C HIS A 68 0.61 -0.24 -21.74
N ALA A 69 -0.13 0.85 -21.53
CA ALA A 69 0.02 1.78 -20.42
C ALA A 69 -1.20 1.70 -19.51
N ILE A 70 -1.02 1.43 -18.22
CA ILE A 70 -2.08 1.38 -17.23
C ILE A 70 -1.88 2.54 -16.26
N ILE A 71 -2.82 3.49 -16.22
CA ILE A 71 -2.63 4.78 -15.57
C ILE A 71 -3.74 5.06 -14.57
N ASN A 72 -3.33 5.41 -13.33
CA ASN A 72 -4.23 5.86 -12.27
C ASN A 72 -4.73 7.27 -12.56
N LEU A 73 -6.02 7.43 -12.85
CA LEU A 73 -6.61 8.75 -13.07
C LEU A 73 -6.84 9.55 -11.77
N ASP A 74 -6.71 8.93 -10.60
CA ASP A 74 -6.92 9.62 -9.33
C ASP A 74 -5.68 10.43 -8.89
N ASP A 75 -4.54 10.20 -9.52
CA ASP A 75 -3.31 10.94 -9.28
C ASP A 75 -3.28 12.25 -10.09
N GLU A 76 -2.80 13.33 -9.49
CA GLU A 76 -2.74 14.66 -10.12
C GLU A 76 -1.77 14.74 -11.30
N HIS A 77 -0.76 13.86 -11.34
CA HIS A 77 0.25 13.81 -12.41
C HIS A 77 -0.13 12.84 -13.54
N ALA A 78 -1.32 12.22 -13.49
CA ALA A 78 -1.78 11.26 -14.49
C ALA A 78 -1.68 11.79 -15.93
N GLN A 79 -1.95 13.09 -16.14
CA GLN A 79 -1.96 13.70 -17.49
C GLN A 79 -0.59 13.60 -18.16
N ILE A 80 0.50 13.79 -17.43
CA ILE A 80 1.87 13.69 -17.98
C ILE A 80 2.14 12.28 -18.50
N MET A 81 1.66 11.26 -17.77
CA MET A 81 1.79 9.85 -18.15
C MET A 81 0.94 9.50 -19.37
N LEU A 82 -0.31 10.04 -19.42
CA LEU A 82 -1.20 9.89 -20.57
C LEU A 82 -0.60 10.49 -21.84
N ASP A 83 -0.08 11.71 -21.76
CA ASP A 83 0.51 12.41 -22.89
C ASP A 83 1.71 11.63 -23.48
N MET A 84 2.56 11.06 -22.62
CA MET A 84 3.70 10.23 -23.04
C MET A 84 3.23 8.92 -23.66
N ALA A 85 2.26 8.26 -23.06
CA ALA A 85 1.71 7.00 -23.58
C ALA A 85 1.04 7.17 -24.94
N HIS A 86 0.29 8.27 -25.15
CA HIS A 86 -0.31 8.61 -26.44
C HIS A 86 0.75 8.95 -27.49
N THR A 87 1.78 9.74 -27.11
CA THR A 87 2.90 10.06 -28.01
C THR A 87 3.62 8.80 -28.47
N SER A 88 3.71 7.80 -27.62
CA SER A 88 4.31 6.49 -27.92
C SER A 88 3.37 5.52 -28.60
N ALA A 89 2.14 5.94 -28.94
CA ALA A 89 1.09 5.10 -29.54
C ALA A 89 0.89 3.77 -28.78
N LEU A 90 0.79 3.85 -27.44
CA LEU A 90 0.46 2.72 -26.59
C LEU A 90 -1.06 2.54 -26.52
N THR A 91 -1.51 1.31 -26.30
CA THR A 91 -2.88 1.05 -25.84
C THR A 91 -2.97 1.55 -24.39
N VAL A 92 -3.81 2.57 -24.13
CA VAL A 92 -3.94 3.21 -22.83
C VAL A 92 -5.18 2.68 -22.13
N TRP A 93 -4.98 2.04 -20.98
CA TRP A 93 -6.03 1.69 -20.05
C TRP A 93 -5.87 2.50 -18.77
N THR A 94 -6.99 2.94 -18.23
CA THR A 94 -7.01 3.78 -17.03
C THR A 94 -7.78 3.11 -15.91
N TYR A 95 -7.46 3.47 -14.67
CA TYR A 95 -8.26 3.02 -13.54
C TYR A 95 -8.51 4.14 -12.54
N SER A 96 -9.61 4.00 -11.77
CA SER A 96 -9.99 4.98 -10.76
C SER A 96 -10.79 4.34 -9.63
N LEU A 97 -10.62 4.86 -8.41
CA LEU A 97 -11.48 4.59 -7.25
C LEU A 97 -12.67 5.56 -7.15
N ASN A 98 -12.73 6.55 -8.04
CA ASN A 98 -13.85 7.47 -8.12
C ASN A 98 -14.88 6.93 -9.15
N PRO A 99 -16.09 6.53 -8.70
CA PRO A 99 -17.10 5.92 -9.58
C PRO A 99 -17.62 6.85 -10.67
N THR A 100 -17.38 8.18 -10.55
CA THR A 100 -17.81 9.18 -11.53
C THR A 100 -16.81 9.42 -12.65
N LYS A 101 -15.56 8.93 -12.51
CA LYS A 101 -14.55 9.07 -13.57
C LYS A 101 -14.80 8.10 -14.71
N ASN A 102 -14.57 8.58 -15.92
CA ASN A 102 -14.57 7.74 -17.11
C ASN A 102 -13.20 7.06 -17.26
N ALA A 103 -13.03 5.94 -16.57
CA ALA A 103 -11.83 5.12 -16.64
C ALA A 103 -12.16 3.72 -17.17
N THR A 104 -11.17 3.05 -17.74
CA THR A 104 -11.31 1.69 -18.29
C THR A 104 -11.73 0.69 -17.20
N PHE A 105 -11.15 0.81 -15.99
CA PHE A 105 -11.50 0.03 -14.81
C PHE A 105 -11.88 0.97 -13.67
N VAL A 106 -13.04 0.79 -13.08
CA VAL A 106 -13.56 1.66 -12.01
C VAL A 106 -14.05 0.84 -10.84
N ALA A 107 -13.64 1.17 -9.63
CA ALA A 107 -14.30 0.68 -8.44
C ALA A 107 -15.65 1.38 -8.29
N ALA A 108 -16.72 0.77 -8.81
CA ALA A 108 -18.07 1.34 -8.74
C ALA A 108 -18.60 1.38 -7.30
N THR A 109 -18.30 0.35 -6.50
CA THR A 109 -18.52 0.33 -5.05
C THR A 109 -17.33 -0.29 -4.34
N ILE A 110 -17.06 0.19 -3.12
CA ILE A 110 -16.02 -0.32 -2.24
C ILE A 110 -16.65 -0.50 -0.86
N ASN A 111 -16.81 -1.75 -0.44
CA ASN A 111 -17.41 -2.14 0.85
C ASN A 111 -16.33 -2.73 1.76
N PRO A 112 -15.70 -1.93 2.63
CA PRO A 112 -14.69 -2.42 3.55
C PRO A 112 -15.31 -3.21 4.71
N SER A 113 -14.57 -4.19 5.23
CA SER A 113 -14.90 -4.98 6.42
C SER A 113 -13.62 -5.41 7.14
N LEU A 114 -13.73 -5.98 8.33
CA LEU A 114 -12.59 -6.58 9.04
C LEU A 114 -11.94 -7.73 8.26
N GLN A 115 -12.67 -8.38 7.35
CA GLN A 115 -12.18 -9.52 6.56
C GLN A 115 -11.51 -9.11 5.26
N GLY A 116 -11.64 -7.82 4.87
CA GLY A 116 -11.11 -7.32 3.62
C GLY A 116 -12.06 -6.31 2.96
N VAL A 117 -12.11 -6.33 1.64
CA VAL A 117 -12.92 -5.40 0.85
C VAL A 117 -13.68 -6.15 -0.23
N GLU A 118 -14.99 -5.92 -0.33
CA GLU A 118 -15.79 -6.30 -1.50
C GLU A 118 -15.84 -5.12 -2.47
N ILE A 119 -15.52 -5.35 -3.72
CA ILE A 119 -15.40 -4.32 -4.75
C ILE A 119 -16.26 -4.70 -5.95
N ALA A 120 -17.18 -3.85 -6.35
CA ALA A 120 -17.81 -3.95 -7.67
C ALA A 120 -16.91 -3.23 -8.68
N VAL A 121 -16.24 -3.98 -9.54
CA VAL A 121 -15.37 -3.45 -10.59
C VAL A 121 -16.18 -3.35 -11.87
N ARG A 122 -16.40 -2.11 -12.33
CA ARG A 122 -16.95 -1.82 -13.66
C ARG A 122 -15.79 -1.70 -14.62
N TYR A 123 -15.90 -2.34 -15.81
CA TYR A 123 -14.87 -2.25 -16.84
C TYR A 123 -15.48 -2.10 -18.24
N ASN A 124 -14.76 -1.39 -19.10
CA ASN A 124 -15.14 -1.17 -20.49
C ASN A 124 -13.92 -1.49 -21.37
N VAL A 125 -13.74 -2.78 -21.67
CA VAL A 125 -12.72 -3.31 -22.56
C VAL A 125 -13.38 -4.37 -23.41
N SER A 126 -13.13 -4.35 -24.72
CA SER A 126 -13.67 -5.36 -25.65
C SER A 126 -12.55 -6.16 -26.31
N ASN A 127 -12.83 -7.43 -26.59
CA ASN A 127 -11.89 -8.34 -27.29
C ASN A 127 -11.55 -7.90 -28.73
N ASN A 128 -12.22 -6.88 -29.27
CA ASN A 128 -12.21 -6.61 -30.70
C ASN A 128 -11.31 -5.45 -31.16
N THR A 129 -10.78 -4.61 -30.31
CA THR A 129 -9.79 -3.59 -30.73
C THR A 129 -9.17 -2.94 -29.50
N GLY A 130 -7.84 -2.76 -29.51
CA GLY A 130 -7.08 -2.09 -28.46
C GLY A 130 -7.32 -0.58 -28.33
N ASP A 131 -8.35 -0.02 -28.97
CA ASP A 131 -8.66 1.40 -28.92
C ASP A 131 -9.91 1.66 -28.07
N VAL A 132 -9.70 2.25 -26.92
CA VAL A 132 -10.77 2.91 -26.17
C VAL A 132 -10.97 4.28 -26.85
N HIS A 133 -11.99 4.43 -27.68
CA HIS A 133 -12.40 5.73 -28.20
C HIS A 133 -12.96 6.57 -27.03
N LEU A 134 -12.16 7.55 -26.56
CA LEU A 134 -12.59 8.57 -25.60
C LEU A 134 -13.58 9.59 -26.20
N ASP A 135 -13.80 9.55 -27.51
CA ASP A 135 -14.70 10.45 -28.26
C ASP A 135 -15.63 9.65 -29.17
N SER A 136 -16.66 9.02 -28.62
CA SER A 136 -17.82 8.65 -29.43
C SER A 136 -19.12 9.05 -28.76
N THR A 137 -19.78 10.03 -29.37
CA THR A 137 -21.19 10.40 -29.16
C THR A 137 -22.14 9.32 -29.70
N ASP A 138 -21.67 8.12 -29.99
CA ASP A 138 -22.48 7.01 -30.46
C ASP A 138 -23.02 6.18 -29.29
N SER A 139 -24.31 6.37 -29.06
CA SER A 139 -25.13 5.82 -27.97
C SER A 139 -25.43 4.31 -28.05
N ASN A 140 -24.70 3.50 -28.82
CA ASN A 140 -25.04 2.09 -29.07
C ASN A 140 -23.97 1.05 -28.66
N HIS A 141 -22.89 1.42 -27.93
CA HIS A 141 -21.84 0.48 -27.49
C HIS A 141 -21.52 0.54 -26.00
N ASP A 142 -22.50 0.89 -25.17
CA ASP A 142 -22.33 1.00 -23.72
C ASP A 142 -22.57 -0.36 -23.03
N GLN A 143 -21.80 -1.39 -23.38
CA GLN A 143 -21.72 -2.60 -22.56
C GLN A 143 -20.66 -2.42 -21.49
N THR A 144 -20.98 -1.67 -20.45
CA THR A 144 -20.19 -1.66 -19.23
C THR A 144 -20.43 -2.97 -18.48
N ASN A 145 -19.42 -3.80 -18.43
CA ASN A 145 -19.46 -5.03 -17.64
C ASN A 145 -19.12 -4.73 -16.16
N THR A 146 -19.70 -5.49 -15.26
CA THR A 146 -19.42 -5.38 -13.82
C THR A 146 -19.14 -6.76 -13.25
N ILE A 147 -18.09 -6.85 -12.43
CA ILE A 147 -17.77 -8.06 -11.67
C ILE A 147 -17.54 -7.71 -10.20
N THR A 148 -17.99 -8.57 -9.30
CA THR A 148 -17.67 -8.46 -7.88
C THR A 148 -16.38 -9.19 -7.57
N VAL A 149 -15.46 -8.51 -6.90
CA VAL A 149 -14.17 -9.03 -6.45
C VAL A 149 -14.09 -8.92 -4.94
N ILE A 150 -13.75 -10.00 -4.27
CA ILE A 150 -13.56 -10.04 -2.81
C ILE A 150 -12.07 -10.14 -2.52
N SER A 151 -11.51 -9.09 -1.93
CA SER A 151 -10.08 -9.02 -1.60
C SER A 151 -9.88 -9.12 -0.09
N PRO A 152 -8.95 -9.97 0.39
CA PRO A 152 -8.58 -10.00 1.81
C PRO A 152 -7.65 -8.83 2.19
N LEU A 153 -7.16 -8.07 1.20
CA LEU A 153 -6.25 -6.96 1.43
C LEU A 153 -7.01 -5.74 1.97
N LEU A 154 -6.51 -5.17 3.05
CA LEU A 154 -7.11 -4.01 3.70
C LEU A 154 -6.58 -2.72 3.09
N GLY A 155 -7.41 -1.68 3.14
CA GLY A 155 -7.01 -0.34 2.76
C GLY A 155 -7.35 0.05 1.33
N ARG A 156 -7.80 1.30 1.19
CA ARG A 156 -8.23 1.87 -0.08
C ARG A 156 -7.12 1.86 -1.15
N PHE A 157 -5.85 2.06 -0.74
CA PHE A 157 -4.71 1.99 -1.66
C PHE A 157 -4.50 0.57 -2.24
N ASN A 158 -4.83 -0.49 -1.47
CA ASN A 158 -4.77 -1.85 -1.99
C ASN A 158 -5.89 -2.13 -3.01
N VAL A 159 -7.02 -1.45 -2.91
CA VAL A 159 -8.06 -1.48 -3.97
C VAL A 159 -7.52 -0.87 -5.25
N ALA A 160 -6.82 0.28 -5.18
CA ALA A 160 -6.18 0.91 -6.34
C ALA A 160 -5.12 -0.02 -6.97
N ASN A 161 -4.24 -0.60 -6.13
CA ASN A 161 -3.22 -1.55 -6.58
C ASN A 161 -3.85 -2.79 -7.22
N LEU A 162 -4.97 -3.27 -6.67
CA LEU A 162 -5.69 -4.42 -7.23
C LEU A 162 -6.30 -4.10 -8.60
N LEU A 163 -6.90 -2.92 -8.79
CA LEU A 163 -7.39 -2.50 -10.11
C LEU A 163 -6.26 -2.42 -11.13
N ALA A 164 -5.11 -1.88 -10.75
CA ALA A 164 -3.92 -1.85 -11.61
C ALA A 164 -3.44 -3.27 -11.98
N ALA A 165 -3.41 -4.18 -11.01
CA ALA A 165 -3.01 -5.57 -11.23
C ALA A 165 -4.02 -6.33 -12.11
N ILE A 166 -5.34 -6.12 -11.91
CA ILE A 166 -6.39 -6.67 -12.76
C ILE A 166 -6.18 -6.19 -14.20
N ALA A 167 -6.05 -4.87 -14.42
CA ALA A 167 -5.83 -4.30 -15.73
C ALA A 167 -4.56 -4.86 -16.40
N ALA A 168 -3.45 -4.96 -15.66
CA ALA A 168 -2.19 -5.49 -16.18
C ALA A 168 -2.30 -6.97 -16.58
N THR A 169 -2.99 -7.78 -15.76
CA THR A 169 -3.17 -9.20 -16.03
C THR A 169 -4.04 -9.43 -17.26
N VAL A 170 -5.11 -8.64 -17.40
CA VAL A 170 -5.97 -8.68 -18.58
C VAL A 170 -5.23 -8.20 -19.84
N ALA A 171 -4.34 -7.20 -19.71
CA ALA A 171 -3.57 -6.66 -20.84
C ALA A 171 -2.58 -7.68 -21.45
N ILE A 172 -2.10 -8.64 -20.67
CA ILE A 172 -1.23 -9.74 -21.15
C ILE A 172 -2.01 -11.00 -21.51
N GLY A 173 -3.30 -11.04 -21.20
CA GLY A 173 -4.19 -12.17 -21.46
C GLY A 173 -4.65 -12.22 -22.94
N THR A 174 -5.46 -13.22 -23.25
CA THR A 174 -5.98 -13.43 -24.61
C THR A 174 -7.51 -13.37 -24.70
N ASP A 175 -8.19 -13.45 -23.57
CA ASP A 175 -9.66 -13.43 -23.46
C ASP A 175 -10.07 -12.65 -22.20
N ILE A 176 -10.51 -11.42 -22.39
CA ILE A 176 -10.81 -10.46 -21.34
C ILE A 176 -11.85 -11.00 -20.36
N ASP A 177 -12.97 -11.51 -20.86
CA ASP A 177 -14.07 -11.98 -20.01
C ASP A 177 -13.69 -13.24 -19.22
N HIS A 178 -12.93 -14.12 -19.84
CA HIS A 178 -12.41 -15.31 -19.19
C HIS A 178 -11.38 -14.96 -18.12
N ASP A 179 -10.43 -14.08 -18.45
CA ASP A 179 -9.34 -13.68 -17.57
C ASP A 179 -9.87 -12.90 -16.35
N ILE A 180 -10.81 -11.98 -16.52
CA ILE A 180 -11.44 -11.25 -15.41
C ILE A 180 -12.14 -12.21 -14.44
N LYS A 181 -12.88 -13.20 -14.94
CA LYS A 181 -13.54 -14.21 -14.08
C LYS A 181 -12.53 -15.06 -13.30
N ARG A 182 -11.44 -15.48 -13.96
CA ARG A 182 -10.35 -16.20 -13.29
C ARG A 182 -9.67 -15.35 -12.21
N ILE A 183 -9.38 -14.08 -12.51
CA ILE A 183 -8.79 -13.14 -11.56
C ILE A 183 -9.70 -13.00 -10.33
N ALA A 184 -11.01 -12.78 -10.53
CA ALA A 184 -11.96 -12.65 -9.43
C ALA A 184 -12.01 -13.89 -8.54
N ALA A 185 -11.81 -15.09 -9.11
CA ALA A 185 -11.76 -16.34 -8.34
C ALA A 185 -10.44 -16.52 -7.55
N VAL A 186 -9.33 -15.90 -8.01
CA VAL A 186 -8.01 -16.00 -7.37
C VAL A 186 -7.81 -14.93 -6.30
N VAL A 187 -8.37 -13.72 -6.49
CA VAL A 187 -8.18 -12.58 -5.58
C VAL A 187 -8.46 -12.91 -4.10
N PRO A 188 -9.48 -13.72 -3.73
CA PRO A 188 -9.69 -14.11 -2.33
C PRO A 188 -8.53 -14.88 -1.67
N GLN A 189 -7.60 -15.40 -2.48
CA GLN A 189 -6.43 -16.17 -2.02
C GLN A 189 -5.18 -15.31 -1.89
N LEU A 190 -5.25 -14.02 -2.23
CA LEU A 190 -4.11 -13.12 -2.16
C LEU A 190 -3.64 -12.96 -0.72
N GLN A 191 -2.34 -12.93 -0.57
CA GLN A 191 -1.67 -12.52 0.65
C GLN A 191 -1.01 -11.16 0.39
N GLY A 192 -1.10 -10.26 1.37
CA GLY A 192 -0.41 -8.97 1.30
C GLY A 192 1.10 -9.14 1.28
N ALA A 193 1.83 -8.12 0.85
CA ALA A 193 3.28 -8.09 0.98
C ALA A 193 3.67 -8.16 2.46
N VAL A 194 4.73 -8.93 2.76
CA VAL A 194 5.24 -9.08 4.13
C VAL A 194 5.56 -7.71 4.72
N GLY A 195 5.02 -7.43 5.90
CA GLY A 195 5.22 -6.17 6.62
C GLY A 195 4.55 -4.94 5.99
N ARG A 196 3.61 -5.12 5.06
CA ARG A 196 2.83 -4.03 4.45
C ARG A 196 1.34 -4.34 4.59
N MET A 197 0.65 -3.70 5.55
CA MET A 197 -0.72 -4.03 5.91
C MET A 197 -0.93 -5.56 6.03
N GLN A 198 0.11 -6.24 6.50
CA GLN A 198 0.12 -7.69 6.62
C GLN A 198 -0.81 -8.10 7.75
N ARG A 199 -1.88 -8.80 7.41
CA ARG A 199 -2.78 -9.37 8.41
C ARG A 199 -2.17 -10.62 9.02
N VAL A 200 -2.14 -10.68 10.35
CA VAL A 200 -1.80 -11.88 11.11
C VAL A 200 -3.10 -12.61 11.45
N PRO A 201 -3.25 -13.92 11.11
CA PRO A 201 -4.46 -14.67 11.37
C PRO A 201 -4.85 -14.66 12.85
N SER A 202 -6.14 -14.44 13.11
CA SER A 202 -6.73 -14.44 14.46
C SER A 202 -8.20 -14.86 14.38
N ASN A 203 -8.70 -15.49 15.44
CA ASN A 203 -10.11 -15.89 15.55
C ASN A 203 -11.01 -14.71 15.95
N GLU A 204 -10.44 -13.72 16.66
CA GLU A 204 -11.11 -12.52 17.15
C GLU A 204 -10.22 -11.29 16.97
N GLY A 205 -10.81 -10.16 16.55
CA GLY A 205 -10.11 -8.93 16.25
C GLY A 205 -9.35 -8.98 14.92
N CYS A 206 -8.80 -7.86 14.53
CA CYS A 206 -7.97 -7.76 13.34
C CYS A 206 -6.58 -7.24 13.72
N PHE A 207 -5.53 -8.00 13.45
CA PHE A 207 -4.16 -7.70 13.83
C PHE A 207 -3.30 -7.55 12.59
N ILE A 208 -2.58 -6.42 12.52
CA ILE A 208 -1.88 -5.99 11.29
C ILE A 208 -0.44 -5.59 11.64
N VAL A 209 0.50 -5.98 10.81
CA VAL A 209 1.89 -5.51 10.85
C VAL A 209 2.15 -4.61 9.63
N ASP A 210 2.72 -3.43 9.86
CA ASP A 210 3.02 -2.45 8.81
C ASP A 210 4.38 -1.77 8.99
N TYR A 211 4.96 -1.35 7.88
CA TYR A 211 6.25 -0.66 7.83
C TYR A 211 6.16 0.85 8.06
N ALA A 212 5.00 1.41 8.28
CA ALA A 212 4.80 2.85 8.47
C ALA A 212 5.66 3.37 9.63
N HIS A 213 6.72 4.07 9.32
CA HIS A 213 7.72 4.60 10.26
C HIS A 213 7.92 6.12 10.13
N THR A 214 7.07 6.80 9.37
CA THR A 214 7.00 8.26 9.26
C THR A 214 5.64 8.78 9.70
N PRO A 215 5.50 10.03 10.17
CA PRO A 215 4.21 10.58 10.57
C PRO A 215 3.14 10.45 9.48
N ASP A 216 3.47 10.83 8.25
CA ASP A 216 2.54 10.79 7.11
C ASP A 216 2.14 9.35 6.77
N ALA A 217 3.09 8.40 6.73
CA ALA A 217 2.79 7.00 6.48
C ALA A 217 1.90 6.41 7.58
N LEU A 218 2.16 6.72 8.84
CA LEU A 218 1.33 6.26 9.96
C LEU A 218 -0.09 6.83 9.86
N GLN A 219 -0.25 8.12 9.54
CA GLN A 219 -1.57 8.73 9.34
C GLN A 219 -2.34 8.05 8.20
N GLN A 220 -1.69 7.78 7.08
CA GLN A 220 -2.31 7.11 5.93
C GLN A 220 -2.78 5.69 6.28
N VAL A 221 -1.95 4.91 6.98
CA VAL A 221 -2.30 3.57 7.44
C VAL A 221 -3.48 3.62 8.40
N LEU A 222 -3.44 4.49 9.41
CA LEU A 222 -4.52 4.63 10.40
C LEU A 222 -5.82 5.10 9.75
N ALA A 223 -5.78 6.10 8.88
CA ALA A 223 -6.95 6.59 8.15
C ALA A 223 -7.57 5.47 7.28
N SER A 224 -6.73 4.67 6.64
CA SER A 224 -7.17 3.53 5.85
C SER A 224 -7.84 2.46 6.72
N LEU A 225 -7.23 2.09 7.86
CA LEU A 225 -7.76 1.08 8.77
C LEU A 225 -9.04 1.53 9.48
N LYS A 226 -9.18 2.83 9.76
CA LYS A 226 -10.38 3.39 10.41
C LYS A 226 -11.65 3.12 9.61
N THR A 227 -11.56 3.04 8.28
CA THR A 227 -12.71 2.71 7.42
C THR A 227 -13.19 1.26 7.53
N HIS A 228 -12.36 0.38 8.09
CA HIS A 228 -12.65 -1.05 8.32
C HIS A 228 -13.03 -1.35 9.79
N CYS A 229 -12.87 -0.38 10.69
CA CYS A 229 -12.92 -0.60 12.12
C CYS A 229 -14.29 -0.25 12.70
N ASP A 230 -15.03 -1.24 13.16
CA ASP A 230 -16.30 -1.06 13.86
C ASP A 230 -16.10 -0.80 15.36
N GLY A 231 -14.95 -1.23 15.92
CA GLY A 231 -14.54 -1.05 17.30
C GLY A 231 -13.52 0.09 17.49
N GLN A 232 -12.52 -0.14 18.32
CA GLN A 232 -11.41 0.77 18.55
C GLN A 232 -10.23 0.43 17.62
N LEU A 233 -9.58 1.47 17.10
CA LEU A 233 -8.33 1.35 16.37
C LEU A 233 -7.17 1.59 17.34
N TRP A 234 -6.32 0.58 17.49
CA TRP A 234 -5.11 0.59 18.32
C TRP A 234 -3.88 0.74 17.44
N ALA A 235 -2.93 1.58 17.84
CA ALA A 235 -1.65 1.72 17.14
C ALA A 235 -0.48 1.48 18.09
N VAL A 236 0.37 0.48 17.78
CA VAL A 236 1.60 0.15 18.51
C VAL A 236 2.78 0.58 17.65
N PHE A 237 3.56 1.56 18.09
CA PHE A 237 4.67 2.08 17.30
C PHE A 237 5.74 2.77 18.15
N GLY A 238 6.89 2.99 17.54
CA GLY A 238 8.02 3.68 18.15
C GLY A 238 8.80 4.54 17.16
N CYS A 239 9.92 5.07 17.62
CA CYS A 239 10.89 5.76 16.79
C CYS A 239 12.28 5.14 16.96
N GLY A 240 13.08 5.18 15.88
CA GLY A 240 14.47 4.76 15.94
C GLY A 240 15.36 5.76 16.65
N GLY A 241 16.35 5.26 17.39
CA GLY A 241 17.47 6.03 17.91
C GLY A 241 18.48 6.39 16.83
N ASP A 242 19.39 7.33 17.11
CA ASP A 242 20.41 7.84 16.17
C ASP A 242 19.79 8.33 14.83
N ARG A 243 18.60 8.92 14.92
CA ARG A 243 17.80 9.47 13.84
C ARG A 243 17.26 10.85 14.24
N ASP A 244 16.52 11.47 13.32
CA ASP A 244 15.89 12.77 13.56
C ASP A 244 14.96 12.75 14.80
N ALA A 245 15.43 13.38 15.88
CA ALA A 245 14.64 13.49 17.11
C ALA A 245 13.42 14.41 16.95
N GLY A 246 13.46 15.38 16.05
CA GLY A 246 12.33 16.27 15.76
C GLY A 246 11.10 15.53 15.22
N LYS A 247 11.29 14.37 14.64
CA LYS A 247 10.22 13.48 14.16
C LYS A 247 9.44 12.80 15.29
N ARG A 248 10.04 12.61 16.49
CA ARG A 248 9.48 11.81 17.60
C ARG A 248 8.13 12.32 18.08
N PRO A 249 7.97 13.61 18.46
CA PRO A 249 6.65 14.12 18.85
C PRO A 249 5.63 14.11 17.69
N LEU A 250 6.08 14.29 16.43
CA LEU A 250 5.21 14.25 15.26
C LEU A 250 4.63 12.84 15.03
N MET A 251 5.44 11.78 15.26
CA MET A 251 4.95 10.40 15.21
C MET A 251 3.85 10.14 16.23
N ALA A 252 4.05 10.60 17.46
CA ALA A 252 3.04 10.44 18.53
C ALA A 252 1.76 11.21 18.19
N GLN A 253 1.85 12.44 17.69
CA GLN A 253 0.70 13.23 17.27
C GLN A 253 -0.04 12.57 16.08
N ALA A 254 0.69 11.99 15.12
CA ALA A 254 0.10 11.23 14.02
C ALA A 254 -0.71 10.02 14.52
N GLY A 255 -0.16 9.26 15.46
CA GLY A 255 -0.86 8.14 16.13
C GLY A 255 -2.11 8.62 16.87
N LEU A 256 -1.99 9.68 17.67
CA LEU A 256 -3.08 10.26 18.44
C LEU A 256 -4.21 10.85 17.58
N ALA A 257 -3.88 11.34 16.40
CA ALA A 257 -4.88 11.86 15.46
C ALA A 257 -5.67 10.74 14.75
N GLY A 258 -5.03 9.60 14.50
CA GLY A 258 -5.61 8.53 13.68
C GLY A 258 -6.16 7.33 14.45
N ALA A 259 -5.68 7.06 15.68
CA ALA A 259 -6.09 5.91 16.50
C ALA A 259 -6.86 6.31 17.75
N ASP A 260 -7.71 5.41 18.23
CA ASP A 260 -8.46 5.60 19.50
C ASP A 260 -7.56 5.32 20.71
N GLN A 261 -6.65 4.34 20.60
CA GLN A 261 -5.66 3.98 21.61
C GLN A 261 -4.28 3.90 20.99
N ILE A 262 -3.25 4.38 21.68
CA ILE A 262 -1.87 4.22 21.23
C ILE A 262 -1.00 3.55 22.27
N ILE A 263 -0.04 2.77 21.82
CA ILE A 263 1.00 2.17 22.63
C ILE A 263 2.35 2.62 22.08
N LEU A 264 3.07 3.42 22.86
CA LEU A 264 4.41 3.87 22.52
C LEU A 264 5.44 2.84 23.00
N THR A 265 6.30 2.38 22.11
CA THR A 265 7.29 1.34 22.40
C THR A 265 8.61 1.59 21.69
N ALA A 266 9.66 0.82 22.02
CA ALA A 266 10.91 0.90 21.28
C ALA A 266 10.76 0.30 19.87
N ASP A 267 11.39 0.96 18.91
CA ASP A 267 11.66 0.41 17.57
C ASP A 267 13.09 -0.17 17.54
N ASN A 268 14.04 0.51 16.93
CA ASN A 268 15.48 0.22 16.97
C ASN A 268 16.17 1.34 17.77
N PRO A 269 16.33 1.22 19.09
CA PRO A 269 16.91 2.30 19.91
C PRO A 269 18.38 2.58 19.60
N ARG A 270 19.10 1.66 18.96
CA ARG A 270 20.52 1.74 18.64
C ARG A 270 21.37 2.10 19.86
N THR A 271 22.04 3.25 19.87
CA THR A 271 22.88 3.68 20.98
C THR A 271 22.16 4.52 22.02
N GLU A 272 20.91 4.95 21.73
CA GLU A 272 20.13 5.78 22.65
C GLU A 272 19.35 4.94 23.66
N ASP A 273 19.08 5.53 24.83
CA ASP A 273 18.16 4.95 25.83
C ASP A 273 16.72 4.97 25.27
N PRO A 274 16.05 3.82 25.15
CA PRO A 274 14.67 3.75 24.65
C PRO A 274 13.70 4.61 25.48
N ASN A 275 13.93 4.80 26.80
CA ASN A 275 13.08 5.64 27.63
C ASN A 275 13.19 7.13 27.24
N MET A 276 14.39 7.59 26.85
CA MET A 276 14.57 8.96 26.37
C MET A 276 13.84 9.18 25.04
N ILE A 277 13.90 8.22 24.12
CA ILE A 277 13.15 8.28 22.84
C ILE A 277 11.66 8.38 23.13
N LEU A 278 11.14 7.55 24.04
CA LEU A 278 9.72 7.57 24.42
C LEU A 278 9.32 8.87 25.13
N GLN A 279 10.21 9.46 25.91
CA GLN A 279 9.98 10.77 26.53
C GLN A 279 9.87 11.87 25.48
N ASP A 280 10.73 11.87 24.48
CA ASP A 280 10.66 12.81 23.35
C ASP A 280 9.35 12.64 22.55
N MET A 281 8.90 11.41 22.35
CA MET A 281 7.61 11.13 21.69
C MET A 281 6.43 11.70 22.48
N GLN A 282 6.51 11.72 23.80
CA GLN A 282 5.47 12.25 24.68
C GLN A 282 5.48 13.79 24.77
N ALA A 283 6.51 14.45 24.25
CA ALA A 283 6.64 15.90 24.33
C ALA A 283 5.44 16.60 23.67
N GLY A 284 4.76 17.43 24.44
CA GLY A 284 3.60 18.19 23.97
C GLY A 284 2.25 17.45 24.00
N MET A 285 2.17 16.26 24.59
CA MET A 285 0.89 15.58 24.84
C MET A 285 0.06 16.31 25.88
N SER A 286 -1.24 16.43 25.64
CA SER A 286 -2.22 16.89 26.63
C SER A 286 -2.54 15.80 27.66
N ALA A 287 -3.14 16.18 28.79
CA ALA A 287 -3.58 15.22 29.82
C ALA A 287 -4.59 14.20 29.27
N GLU A 288 -5.46 14.61 28.35
CA GLU A 288 -6.43 13.72 27.69
C GLU A 288 -5.71 12.72 26.76
N GLN A 289 -4.69 13.16 26.03
CA GLN A 289 -3.88 12.30 25.17
C GLN A 289 -3.14 11.23 25.97
N TYR A 290 -2.64 11.58 27.16
CA TYR A 290 -2.01 10.60 28.06
C TYR A 290 -2.99 9.50 28.52
N GLN A 291 -4.27 9.80 28.73
CA GLN A 291 -5.26 8.80 29.20
C GLN A 291 -5.51 7.66 28.19
N ARG A 292 -5.26 7.91 26.90
CA ARG A 292 -5.39 6.91 25.82
C ARG A 292 -4.04 6.46 25.25
N THR A 293 -2.96 6.69 26.03
CA THR A 293 -1.60 6.31 25.64
C THR A 293 -1.04 5.35 26.69
N HIS A 294 -0.66 4.16 26.26
CA HIS A 294 0.13 3.22 27.05
C HIS A 294 1.60 3.34 26.65
N ILE A 295 2.51 3.27 27.62
CA ILE A 295 3.95 3.37 27.38
C ILE A 295 4.60 2.10 27.90
N GLU A 296 5.17 1.32 26.97
CA GLU A 296 5.87 0.08 27.28
C GLU A 296 7.15 -0.01 26.43
N PRO A 297 8.32 0.23 27.02
CA PRO A 297 9.58 0.21 26.30
C PRO A 297 9.91 -1.13 25.65
N ALA A 298 9.49 -2.25 26.27
CA ALA A 298 9.73 -3.58 25.72
C ALA A 298 8.70 -3.91 24.63
N ARG A 299 9.12 -3.85 23.36
CA ARG A 299 8.21 -4.01 22.19
C ARG A 299 7.39 -5.30 22.23
N GLN A 300 7.98 -6.41 22.65
CA GLN A 300 7.24 -7.65 22.83
C GLN A 300 6.08 -7.48 23.82
N LYS A 301 6.33 -6.86 25.00
CA LYS A 301 5.29 -6.62 26.01
C LYS A 301 4.22 -5.66 25.52
N ALA A 302 4.61 -4.66 24.74
CA ALA A 302 3.68 -3.72 24.12
C ALA A 302 2.69 -4.45 23.17
N ILE A 303 3.20 -5.39 22.36
CA ILE A 303 2.38 -6.23 21.46
C ILE A 303 1.48 -7.16 22.30
N GLU A 304 2.03 -7.84 23.31
CA GLU A 304 1.26 -8.71 24.21
C GLU A 304 0.13 -7.95 24.92
N TYR A 305 0.41 -6.74 25.39
CA TYR A 305 -0.59 -5.87 26.00
C TYR A 305 -1.70 -5.50 25.02
N ALA A 306 -1.36 -5.10 23.79
CA ALA A 306 -2.35 -4.78 22.76
C ALA A 306 -3.29 -5.97 22.48
N VAL A 307 -2.72 -7.18 22.35
CA VAL A 307 -3.50 -8.40 22.14
C VAL A 307 -4.45 -8.70 23.29
N GLN A 308 -4.03 -8.44 24.53
CA GLN A 308 -4.85 -8.68 25.72
C GLN A 308 -5.99 -7.68 25.88
N GLN A 309 -5.78 -6.41 25.47
CA GLN A 309 -6.75 -5.33 25.66
C GLN A 309 -7.77 -5.21 24.53
N ALA A 310 -7.38 -5.56 23.30
CA ALA A 310 -8.24 -5.39 22.13
C ALA A 310 -9.49 -6.28 22.19
N ALA A 311 -10.65 -5.72 21.84
CA ALA A 311 -11.90 -6.44 21.71
C ALA A 311 -12.02 -7.12 20.32
N ALA A 312 -13.05 -7.95 20.13
CA ALA A 312 -13.29 -8.71 18.90
C ALA A 312 -13.57 -7.81 17.68
N ALA A 313 -14.12 -6.61 17.91
CA ALA A 313 -14.40 -5.63 16.83
C ALA A 313 -13.25 -4.66 16.56
N ASP A 314 -12.14 -4.76 17.33
CA ASP A 314 -11.03 -3.84 17.25
C ASP A 314 -10.04 -4.20 16.14
N ILE A 315 -9.33 -3.18 15.67
CA ILE A 315 -8.15 -3.34 14.83
C ILE A 315 -6.91 -2.90 15.62
N VAL A 316 -5.88 -3.73 15.62
CA VAL A 316 -4.57 -3.43 16.18
C VAL A 316 -3.53 -3.39 15.07
N VAL A 317 -2.86 -2.26 14.90
CA VAL A 317 -1.73 -2.15 13.97
C VAL A 317 -0.41 -2.01 14.72
N ILE A 318 0.53 -2.91 14.41
CA ILE A 318 1.92 -2.87 14.87
C ILE A 318 2.72 -2.22 13.76
N ALA A 319 3.14 -0.97 13.96
CA ALA A 319 3.79 -0.17 12.94
C ALA A 319 5.27 0.11 13.23
N GLY A 320 6.03 0.36 12.16
CA GLY A 320 7.44 0.76 12.20
C GLY A 320 8.39 -0.23 11.55
N LYS A 321 8.38 -1.49 11.98
CA LYS A 321 9.35 -2.51 11.55
C LYS A 321 8.92 -3.25 10.27
N GLY A 322 7.62 -3.48 10.09
CA GLY A 322 7.11 -4.21 8.92
C GLY A 322 7.80 -5.57 8.75
N HIS A 323 8.62 -5.70 7.71
CA HIS A 323 9.34 -6.93 7.37
C HIS A 323 10.72 -7.06 8.04
N GLU A 324 11.12 -6.13 8.91
CA GLU A 324 12.38 -6.23 9.65
C GLU A 324 12.32 -7.40 10.64
N THR A 325 13.35 -8.24 10.62
CA THR A 325 13.46 -9.44 11.47
C THR A 325 14.44 -9.26 12.63
N TYR A 326 14.77 -8.03 12.99
CA TYR A 326 15.70 -7.73 14.08
C TYR A 326 15.29 -6.46 14.85
N GLN A 327 15.79 -6.34 16.09
CA GLN A 327 15.83 -5.11 16.85
C GLN A 327 17.29 -4.76 17.16
N GLU A 328 17.71 -3.53 16.87
CA GLU A 328 19.07 -3.06 17.08
C GLU A 328 19.17 -2.27 18.40
N ILE A 329 19.94 -2.80 19.37
CA ILE A 329 20.17 -2.23 20.68
C ILE A 329 21.67 -2.20 20.94
N ASN A 330 22.25 -1.04 21.25
CA ASN A 330 23.69 -0.85 21.51
C ASN A 330 24.56 -1.42 20.36
N ASN A 331 24.18 -1.18 19.10
CA ASN A 331 24.85 -1.68 17.91
C ASN A 331 24.87 -3.22 17.77
N VAL A 332 24.05 -3.93 18.53
CA VAL A 332 23.84 -5.37 18.42
C VAL A 332 22.44 -5.63 17.87
N ARG A 333 22.35 -6.49 16.84
CA ARG A 333 21.06 -6.93 16.31
C ARG A 333 20.63 -8.20 17.00
N TYR A 334 19.46 -8.14 17.58
CA TYR A 334 18.76 -9.27 18.19
C TYR A 334 17.62 -9.69 17.26
N ASP A 335 17.40 -10.98 17.12
CA ASP A 335 16.28 -11.51 16.34
C ASP A 335 14.94 -11.00 16.94
N PHE A 336 14.16 -10.34 16.13
CA PHE A 336 12.87 -9.79 16.52
C PHE A 336 12.00 -9.54 15.27
N ASP A 337 10.90 -10.22 15.19
CA ASP A 337 9.93 -10.10 14.09
C ASP A 337 8.54 -9.83 14.69
N ASP A 338 7.95 -8.68 14.33
CA ASP A 338 6.64 -8.26 14.84
C ASP A 338 5.56 -9.30 14.55
N SER A 339 5.59 -9.94 13.37
CA SER A 339 4.58 -10.94 12.99
C SER A 339 4.68 -12.20 13.84
N VAL A 340 5.91 -12.65 14.13
CA VAL A 340 6.16 -13.82 14.97
C VAL A 340 5.76 -13.55 16.43
N VAL A 341 6.15 -12.38 16.96
CA VAL A 341 5.80 -11.98 18.32
C VAL A 341 4.27 -11.86 18.47
N LEU A 342 3.62 -11.22 17.49
CA LEU A 342 2.17 -11.07 17.49
C LEU A 342 1.45 -12.42 17.40
N GLN A 343 1.91 -13.33 16.54
CA GLN A 343 1.33 -14.67 16.42
C GLN A 343 1.45 -15.46 17.72
N ASN A 344 2.61 -15.39 18.40
CA ASN A 344 2.82 -16.02 19.70
C ASN A 344 1.91 -15.42 20.78
N ALA A 345 1.74 -14.09 20.80
CA ALA A 345 0.86 -13.41 21.74
C ALA A 345 -0.62 -13.82 21.53
N LEU A 346 -1.07 -13.93 20.26
CA LEU A 346 -2.41 -14.41 19.91
C LEU A 346 -2.64 -15.86 20.37
N GLN A 347 -1.66 -16.75 20.18
CA GLN A 347 -1.72 -18.13 20.66
C GLN A 347 -1.84 -18.19 22.19
N GLN A 348 -1.04 -17.43 22.90
CA GLN A 348 -1.07 -17.37 24.37
C GLN A 348 -2.39 -16.81 24.91
N ALA A 349 -3.02 -15.90 24.18
CA ALA A 349 -4.33 -15.33 24.50
C ALA A 349 -5.52 -16.23 24.07
N GLY A 350 -5.27 -17.37 23.39
CA GLY A 350 -6.31 -18.24 22.86
C GLY A 350 -7.09 -17.64 21.67
N ARG A 351 -6.45 -16.71 20.94
CA ARG A 351 -7.04 -15.94 19.81
C ARG A 351 -6.45 -16.32 18.45
N ALA A 352 -5.60 -17.34 18.37
CA ALA A 352 -4.99 -17.82 17.14
C ALA A 352 -5.84 -18.92 16.46
#